data_1282c3a50575cd7b2c9a8ec0f357b555
#
_entry.id   1282c3a50575cd7b2c9a8ec0f357b555
#
_cell.length_a   1.000
_cell.length_b   1.000
_cell.length_c   1.000
_cell.angle_alpha   90.00
_cell.angle_beta   90.00
_cell.angle_gamma   90.00
#
_symmetry.space_group_name_H-M   'P 1'
#
loop_
_entity.id
_entity.type
_entity.pdbx_description
1 polymer ?
#
loop_
_entity_poly.entity_id
_entity_poly.type
_entity_poly.pdbx_seq_one_letter_code
_entity_poly.pdbx_strand_id
1 'polypeptide(L)'
;INKVDFSQRPFTLTGDSGVYSCDSLIIATGASAKYLGLPSETAFMGRGVSGCATCDGFFYRDQVCCVVGGGNTAVEEALYLSNIASKVCLVHRRDKFKAEPILVDRMMEKVAAGKIVLKTHQTLDEVLGDASGVTGVRLKRVADGSTEDLALKGCFIAIGHSPNTDIFQDQ
;
A
#
# COMPACT_ATOMS: atom_id res chain seq x y z
N ILE A 1 -20.12 -1.43 15.88
CA ILE A 1 -20.24 -2.70 16.63
C ILE A 1 -18.88 -2.99 17.25
N ASN A 2 -18.87 -3.25 18.55
CA ASN A 2 -17.64 -3.42 19.35
C ASN A 2 -17.48 -4.86 19.84
N LYS A 3 -18.56 -5.64 19.84
CA LYS A 3 -18.57 -7.05 20.24
C LYS A 3 -19.65 -7.79 19.47
N VAL A 4 -19.35 -9.03 19.16
CA VAL A 4 -20.31 -9.99 18.58
C VAL A 4 -20.35 -11.26 19.44
N ASP A 5 -21.48 -11.96 19.40
CA ASP A 5 -21.65 -13.26 20.01
C ASP A 5 -22.41 -14.16 19.02
N PHE A 6 -21.73 -15.18 18.53
CA PHE A 6 -22.27 -16.16 17.58
C PHE A 6 -22.60 -17.50 18.22
N SER A 7 -22.49 -17.61 19.55
CA SER A 7 -22.67 -18.86 20.29
C SER A 7 -24.08 -19.44 20.15
N GLN A 8 -25.08 -18.62 19.90
CA GLN A 8 -26.47 -19.02 19.72
C GLN A 8 -27.22 -18.10 18.75
N ARG A 9 -28.35 -18.54 18.27
CA ARG A 9 -29.27 -17.71 17.47
C ARG A 9 -30.48 -17.27 18.30
N PRO A 10 -30.94 -16.01 18.11
CA PRO A 10 -30.38 -14.95 17.25
C PRO A 10 -28.99 -14.52 17.72
N PHE A 11 -28.11 -14.17 16.77
CA PHE A 11 -26.80 -13.61 17.07
C PHE A 11 -26.94 -12.27 17.79
N THR A 12 -26.02 -11.97 18.71
CA THR A 12 -26.05 -10.72 19.48
C THR A 12 -24.87 -9.84 19.10
N LEU A 13 -25.15 -8.56 18.82
CA LEU A 13 -24.16 -7.56 18.47
C LEU A 13 -24.27 -6.37 19.44
N THR A 14 -23.17 -5.98 20.05
CA THR A 14 -23.10 -4.82 20.93
C THR A 14 -22.39 -3.67 20.21
N GLY A 15 -23.01 -2.53 20.17
CA GLY A 15 -22.49 -1.29 19.60
C GLY A 15 -22.59 -0.14 20.59
N ASP A 16 -22.09 1.03 20.20
CA ASP A 16 -22.11 2.24 21.03
C ASP A 16 -23.54 2.69 21.37
N SER A 17 -24.49 2.43 20.48
CA SER A 17 -25.90 2.86 20.64
C SER A 17 -26.80 1.79 21.24
N GLY A 18 -26.29 0.61 21.58
CA GLY A 18 -27.07 -0.47 22.19
C GLY A 18 -26.72 -1.88 21.73
N VAL A 19 -27.63 -2.79 22.06
CA VAL A 19 -27.52 -4.21 21.72
C VAL A 19 -28.54 -4.55 20.63
N TYR A 20 -28.10 -5.28 19.61
CA TYR A 20 -28.88 -5.70 18.46
C TYR A 20 -28.89 -7.23 18.38
N SER A 21 -29.96 -7.80 17.86
CA SER A 21 -30.06 -9.23 17.56
C SER A 21 -30.43 -9.46 16.10
N CYS A 22 -29.90 -10.55 15.51
CA CYS A 22 -30.22 -10.92 14.13
C CYS A 22 -30.05 -12.44 13.92
N ASP A 23 -30.81 -12.98 12.99
CA ASP A 23 -30.69 -14.38 12.57
C ASP A 23 -29.60 -14.60 11.53
N SER A 24 -29.23 -13.53 10.81
CA SER A 24 -28.18 -13.54 9.78
C SER A 24 -27.38 -12.26 9.84
N LEU A 25 -26.07 -12.34 9.59
CA LEU A 25 -25.14 -11.20 9.62
C LEU A 25 -24.28 -11.21 8.36
N ILE A 26 -24.10 -10.02 7.79
CA ILE A 26 -23.12 -9.77 6.73
C ILE A 26 -21.94 -9.01 7.36
N ILE A 27 -20.74 -9.62 7.29
CA ILE A 27 -19.50 -9.01 7.76
C ILE A 27 -18.92 -8.19 6.63
N ALA A 28 -18.87 -6.87 6.80
CA ALA A 28 -18.37 -5.91 5.81
C ALA A 28 -17.44 -4.87 6.46
N THR A 29 -16.51 -5.35 7.30
CA THR A 29 -15.61 -4.51 8.11
C THR A 29 -14.42 -3.95 7.35
N GLY A 30 -14.20 -4.37 6.11
CA GLY A 30 -13.10 -3.90 5.27
C GLY A 30 -11.73 -4.37 5.75
N ALA A 31 -10.71 -3.64 5.33
CA ALA A 31 -9.31 -3.91 5.67
C ALA A 31 -8.54 -2.59 5.78
N SER A 32 -7.48 -2.60 6.57
CA SER A 32 -6.58 -1.46 6.74
C SER A 32 -5.27 -1.70 6.00
N ALA A 33 -4.78 -0.69 5.29
CA ALA A 33 -3.48 -0.76 4.62
C ALA A 33 -2.36 -0.92 5.65
N LYS A 34 -1.38 -1.76 5.33
CA LYS A 34 -0.17 -1.92 6.14
C LYS A 34 0.87 -0.90 5.71
N TYR A 35 1.56 -0.34 6.69
CA TYR A 35 2.68 0.57 6.52
C TYR A 35 3.96 -0.02 7.07
N LEU A 36 5.11 0.55 6.72
CA LEU A 36 6.43 0.08 7.20
C LEU A 36 6.70 0.50 8.64
N GLY A 37 5.95 1.48 9.15
CA GLY A 37 6.12 2.03 10.50
C GLY A 37 7.22 3.09 10.59
N LEU A 38 7.61 3.68 9.47
CA LEU A 38 8.58 4.78 9.45
C LEU A 38 7.92 6.08 9.94
N PRO A 39 8.57 6.85 10.84
CA PRO A 39 8.05 8.15 11.26
C PRO A 39 7.76 9.08 10.09
N SER A 40 8.58 9.01 9.02
CA SER A 40 8.40 9.81 7.80
C SER A 40 7.16 9.42 7.00
N GLU A 41 6.70 8.14 7.02
CA GLU A 41 5.41 7.77 6.42
C GLU A 41 4.27 8.54 7.10
N THR A 42 4.23 8.53 8.43
CA THR A 42 3.21 9.23 9.21
C THR A 42 3.26 10.73 8.97
N ALA A 43 4.45 11.33 8.92
CA ALA A 43 4.63 12.76 8.72
C ALA A 43 4.09 13.25 7.38
N PHE A 44 4.15 12.43 6.33
CA PHE A 44 3.71 12.77 4.97
C PHE A 44 2.43 12.04 4.52
N MET A 45 1.73 11.37 5.43
CA MET A 45 0.45 10.74 5.13
C MET A 45 -0.56 11.76 4.58
N GLY A 46 -1.17 11.46 3.42
CA GLY A 46 -2.08 12.36 2.71
C GLY A 46 -1.41 13.59 2.07
N ARG A 47 -0.08 13.73 2.20
CA ARG A 47 0.72 14.80 1.58
C ARG A 47 1.87 14.24 0.73
N GLY A 48 1.61 13.12 0.07
CA GLY A 48 2.56 12.41 -0.80
C GLY A 48 2.74 10.95 -0.44
N VAL A 49 2.42 10.52 0.78
CA VAL A 49 2.35 9.11 1.18
C VAL A 49 0.90 8.64 1.15
N SER A 50 0.64 7.51 0.50
CA SER A 50 -0.67 6.87 0.41
C SER A 50 -0.55 5.34 0.42
N GLY A 51 -1.60 4.64 0.86
CA GLY A 51 -1.75 3.19 0.75
C GLY A 51 -2.73 2.76 -0.35
N CYS A 52 -3.12 3.67 -1.26
CA CYS A 52 -4.11 3.39 -2.30
C CYS A 52 -3.83 4.21 -3.56
N ALA A 53 -3.20 3.60 -4.56
CA ALA A 53 -2.90 4.29 -5.81
C ALA A 53 -4.15 4.60 -6.63
N THR A 54 -5.19 3.77 -6.58
CA THR A 54 -6.45 4.04 -7.27
C THR A 54 -7.24 5.19 -6.65
N CYS A 55 -7.04 5.45 -5.35
CA CYS A 55 -7.66 6.56 -4.64
C CYS A 55 -6.95 7.90 -4.97
N ASP A 56 -5.63 7.90 -4.84
CA ASP A 56 -4.84 9.14 -4.80
C ASP A 56 -3.94 9.35 -6.03
N GLY A 57 -3.76 8.33 -6.88
CA GLY A 57 -2.83 8.38 -8.01
C GLY A 57 -3.10 9.51 -9.00
N PHE A 58 -4.36 9.93 -9.14
CA PHE A 58 -4.73 11.03 -10.02
C PHE A 58 -4.03 12.35 -9.67
N PHE A 59 -3.77 12.60 -8.39
CA PHE A 59 -3.09 13.82 -7.93
C PHE A 59 -1.62 13.90 -8.37
N TYR A 60 -1.05 12.78 -8.83
CA TYR A 60 0.35 12.67 -9.27
C TYR A 60 0.49 12.50 -10.79
N ARG A 61 -0.52 12.97 -11.55
CA ARG A 61 -0.47 12.98 -13.01
C ARG A 61 0.80 13.69 -13.49
N ASP A 62 1.48 13.06 -14.47
CA ASP A 62 2.71 13.55 -15.09
C ASP A 62 3.89 13.78 -14.12
N GLN A 63 3.80 13.25 -12.89
CA GLN A 63 4.86 13.33 -11.89
C GLN A 63 5.54 11.96 -11.70
N VAL A 64 6.72 11.96 -11.08
CA VAL A 64 7.41 10.72 -10.70
C VAL A 64 6.84 10.23 -9.39
N CYS A 65 6.52 8.92 -9.34
CA CYS A 65 6.04 8.24 -8.13
C CYS A 65 6.89 7.01 -7.81
N CYS A 66 6.81 6.54 -6.57
CA CYS A 66 7.25 5.20 -6.25
C CYS A 66 6.10 4.35 -5.67
N VAL A 67 6.21 3.05 -5.86
CA VAL A 67 5.40 2.02 -5.20
C VAL A 67 6.33 1.11 -4.44
N VAL A 68 6.03 0.86 -3.17
CA VAL A 68 6.82 0.00 -2.30
C VAL A 68 6.07 -1.29 -2.04
N GLY A 69 6.61 -2.41 -2.51
CA GLY A 69 6.00 -3.72 -2.35
C GLY A 69 6.46 -4.73 -3.40
N GLY A 70 5.83 -5.90 -3.45
CA GLY A 70 6.22 -6.96 -4.40
C GLY A 70 5.20 -8.08 -4.54
N GLY A 71 3.99 -7.89 -4.02
CA GLY A 71 2.81 -8.74 -4.24
C GLY A 71 1.91 -8.19 -5.33
N ASN A 72 0.74 -8.81 -5.55
CA ASN A 72 -0.26 -8.39 -6.52
C ASN A 72 -0.59 -6.91 -6.40
N THR A 73 -0.95 -6.45 -5.21
CA THR A 73 -1.29 -5.04 -4.95
C THR A 73 -0.21 -4.08 -5.46
N ALA A 74 1.07 -4.35 -5.15
CA ALA A 74 2.16 -3.47 -5.57
C ALA A 74 2.33 -3.42 -7.09
N VAL A 75 2.20 -4.57 -7.75
CA VAL A 75 2.34 -4.65 -9.22
C VAL A 75 1.13 -4.01 -9.90
N GLU A 76 -0.09 -4.26 -9.42
CA GLU A 76 -1.32 -3.64 -9.93
C GLU A 76 -1.29 -2.11 -9.77
N GLU A 77 -0.88 -1.61 -8.60
CA GLU A 77 -0.73 -0.17 -8.37
C GLU A 77 0.35 0.47 -9.26
N ALA A 78 1.50 -0.21 -9.44
CA ALA A 78 2.54 0.26 -10.35
C ALA A 78 2.05 0.30 -11.81
N LEU A 79 1.31 -0.71 -12.25
CA LEU A 79 0.68 -0.75 -13.57
C LEU A 79 -0.35 0.38 -13.74
N TYR A 80 -1.22 0.59 -12.76
CA TYR A 80 -2.19 1.68 -12.78
C TYR A 80 -1.50 3.04 -12.88
N LEU A 81 -0.55 3.32 -11.99
CA LEU A 81 0.21 4.57 -11.97
C LEU A 81 1.03 4.77 -13.24
N SER A 82 1.51 3.72 -13.89
CA SER A 82 2.28 3.82 -15.13
C SER A 82 1.51 4.45 -16.29
N ASN A 83 0.17 4.50 -16.20
CA ASN A 83 -0.70 5.15 -17.20
C ASN A 83 -0.99 6.62 -16.86
N ILE A 84 -0.66 7.07 -15.65
CA ILE A 84 -0.99 8.40 -15.13
C ILE A 84 0.27 9.22 -14.88
N ALA A 85 1.23 8.63 -14.16
CA ALA A 85 2.49 9.26 -13.79
C ALA A 85 3.46 9.34 -14.99
N SER A 86 4.41 10.24 -14.94
CA SER A 86 5.50 10.31 -15.93
C SER A 86 6.42 9.09 -15.83
N LYS A 87 6.68 8.63 -14.62
CA LYS A 87 7.50 7.44 -14.32
C LYS A 87 7.12 6.86 -12.95
N VAL A 88 7.19 5.55 -12.83
CA VAL A 88 6.97 4.81 -11.58
C VAL A 88 8.22 4.04 -11.19
N CYS A 89 8.73 4.23 -9.97
CA CYS A 89 9.79 3.43 -9.38
C CYS A 89 9.15 2.33 -8.52
N LEU A 90 9.27 1.07 -8.91
CA LEU A 90 8.78 -0.06 -8.11
C LEU A 90 9.91 -0.59 -7.22
N VAL A 91 9.78 -0.35 -5.92
CA VAL A 91 10.78 -0.69 -4.90
C VAL A 91 10.45 -2.03 -4.27
N HIS A 92 11.35 -2.98 -4.36
CA HIS A 92 11.17 -4.31 -3.77
C HIS A 92 12.45 -4.84 -3.13
N ARG A 93 12.32 -5.39 -1.91
CA ARG A 93 13.45 -5.89 -1.12
C ARG A 93 14.11 -7.17 -1.65
N ARG A 94 13.49 -7.85 -2.62
CA ARG A 94 13.96 -9.11 -3.22
C ARG A 94 14.13 -8.98 -4.73
N ASP A 95 14.65 -10.03 -5.37
CA ASP A 95 14.76 -10.16 -6.82
C ASP A 95 13.45 -10.65 -7.49
N LYS A 96 12.65 -11.43 -6.76
CA LYS A 96 11.42 -12.06 -7.26
C LYS A 96 10.17 -11.45 -6.66
N PHE A 97 9.25 -11.07 -7.53
CA PHE A 97 7.92 -10.63 -7.15
C PHE A 97 7.06 -11.84 -6.76
N LYS A 98 6.17 -11.64 -5.78
CA LYS A 98 5.16 -12.62 -5.36
C LYS A 98 3.82 -12.42 -6.07
N ALA A 99 3.77 -11.50 -7.02
CA ALA A 99 2.60 -11.25 -7.84
C ALA A 99 2.37 -12.42 -8.82
N GLU A 100 1.15 -12.53 -9.31
CA GLU A 100 0.77 -13.48 -10.34
C GLU A 100 1.59 -13.30 -11.61
N PRO A 101 1.98 -14.38 -12.31
CA PRO A 101 2.84 -14.31 -13.49
C PRO A 101 2.34 -13.33 -14.55
N ILE A 102 1.03 -13.31 -14.82
CA ILE A 102 0.44 -12.40 -15.81
C ILE A 102 0.62 -10.91 -15.44
N LEU A 103 0.59 -10.59 -14.15
CA LEU A 103 0.83 -9.21 -13.68
C LEU A 103 2.31 -8.84 -13.82
N VAL A 104 3.20 -9.79 -13.52
CA VAL A 104 4.64 -9.61 -13.69
C VAL A 104 4.97 -9.39 -15.16
N ASP A 105 4.41 -10.18 -16.09
CA ASP A 105 4.63 -10.04 -17.53
C ASP A 105 4.20 -8.64 -18.00
N ARG A 106 3.00 -8.19 -17.66
CA ARG A 106 2.52 -6.84 -17.98
C ARG A 106 3.40 -5.73 -17.40
N MET A 107 3.87 -5.93 -16.18
CA MET A 107 4.81 -5.00 -15.55
C MET A 107 6.11 -4.92 -16.34
N MET A 108 6.66 -6.06 -16.77
CA MET A 108 7.90 -6.11 -17.58
C MET A 108 7.74 -5.42 -18.94
N GLU A 109 6.55 -5.46 -19.57
CA GLU A 109 6.26 -4.66 -20.77
C GLU A 109 6.37 -3.15 -20.45
N LYS A 110 5.86 -2.69 -19.30
CA LYS A 110 5.98 -1.29 -18.87
C LYS A 110 7.41 -0.91 -18.50
N VAL A 111 8.21 -1.87 -17.99
CA VAL A 111 9.65 -1.68 -17.76
C VAL A 111 10.37 -1.50 -19.11
N ALA A 112 10.10 -2.37 -20.09
CA ALA A 112 10.68 -2.25 -21.43
C ALA A 112 10.29 -0.92 -22.11
N ALA A 113 9.08 -0.42 -21.86
CA ALA A 113 8.61 0.87 -22.36
C ALA A 113 9.17 2.08 -21.57
N GLY A 114 10.00 1.88 -20.55
CA GLY A 114 10.59 2.93 -19.74
C GLY A 114 9.63 3.65 -18.77
N LYS A 115 8.40 3.14 -18.62
CA LYS A 115 7.38 3.70 -17.72
C LYS A 115 7.56 3.25 -16.27
N ILE A 116 8.05 2.04 -16.06
CA ILE A 116 8.37 1.50 -14.74
C ILE A 116 9.88 1.26 -14.64
N VAL A 117 10.47 1.65 -13.52
CA VAL A 117 11.86 1.35 -13.17
C VAL A 117 11.85 0.45 -11.95
N LEU A 118 12.49 -0.70 -12.04
CA LEU A 118 12.60 -1.63 -10.93
C LEU A 118 13.78 -1.23 -10.01
N LYS A 119 13.49 -1.11 -8.74
CA LYS A 119 14.45 -0.91 -7.64
C LYS A 119 14.41 -2.14 -6.74
N THR A 120 14.95 -3.26 -7.26
CA THR A 120 15.05 -4.54 -6.53
C THR A 120 16.20 -4.53 -5.53
N HIS A 121 16.15 -5.43 -4.54
CA HIS A 121 17.13 -5.49 -3.43
C HIS A 121 17.25 -4.17 -2.65
N GLN A 122 16.18 -3.40 -2.63
CA GLN A 122 16.13 -2.13 -1.92
C GLN A 122 14.87 -2.04 -1.04
N THR A 123 14.97 -1.29 0.03
CA THR A 123 13.87 -0.95 0.94
C THR A 123 13.72 0.56 1.02
N LEU A 124 12.52 1.02 1.33
CA LEU A 124 12.31 2.40 1.73
C LEU A 124 12.97 2.61 3.10
N ASP A 125 13.87 3.56 3.21
CA ASP A 125 14.55 3.95 4.46
C ASP A 125 13.87 5.18 5.07
N GLU A 126 13.57 6.18 4.23
CA GLU A 126 12.95 7.42 4.67
C GLU A 126 12.14 8.06 3.53
N VAL A 127 11.03 8.70 3.87
CA VAL A 127 10.33 9.62 2.96
C VAL A 127 10.85 11.02 3.21
N LEU A 128 11.30 11.68 2.14
CA LEU A 128 11.87 13.02 2.17
C LEU A 128 10.81 14.02 1.75
N GLY A 129 10.76 15.17 2.41
CA GLY A 129 9.79 16.21 2.06
C GLY A 129 9.97 17.49 2.85
N ASP A 130 9.10 18.43 2.55
CA ASP A 130 9.05 19.74 3.18
C ASP A 130 7.59 20.13 3.53
N ALA A 131 7.35 21.41 3.80
CA ALA A 131 6.01 21.90 4.12
C ALA A 131 4.99 21.67 2.99
N SER A 132 5.43 21.54 1.73
CA SER A 132 4.57 21.29 0.57
C SER A 132 4.21 19.79 0.38
N GLY A 133 4.88 18.89 1.09
CA GLY A 133 4.68 17.44 1.00
C GLY A 133 5.93 16.68 0.57
N VAL A 134 5.76 15.50 -0.01
CA VAL A 134 6.86 14.64 -0.44
C VAL A 134 7.64 15.27 -1.58
N THR A 135 8.98 15.31 -1.44
CA THR A 135 9.93 15.75 -2.47
C THR A 135 10.82 14.62 -2.97
N GLY A 136 10.86 13.50 -2.25
CA GLY A 136 11.65 12.33 -2.61
C GLY A 136 11.54 11.21 -1.60
N VAL A 137 12.32 10.16 -1.85
CA VAL A 137 12.51 9.04 -0.92
C VAL A 137 13.98 8.68 -0.84
N ARG A 138 14.41 8.21 0.32
CA ARG A 138 15.69 7.54 0.50
C ARG A 138 15.47 6.04 0.45
N LEU A 139 16.15 5.38 -0.45
CA LEU A 139 16.19 3.92 -0.55
C LEU A 139 17.48 3.39 0.06
N LYS A 140 17.38 2.22 0.69
CA LYS A 140 18.51 1.50 1.28
C LYS A 140 18.70 0.16 0.60
N ARG A 141 19.90 -0.09 0.12
CA ARG A 141 20.27 -1.37 -0.47
C ARG A 141 20.38 -2.45 0.59
N VAL A 142 19.77 -3.60 0.37
CA VAL A 142 19.74 -4.70 1.33
C VAL A 142 21.12 -5.32 1.54
N ALA A 143 21.95 -5.38 0.50
CA ALA A 143 23.22 -6.08 0.53
C ALA A 143 24.30 -5.39 1.37
N ASP A 144 24.42 -4.08 1.29
CA ASP A 144 25.53 -3.31 1.88
C ASP A 144 25.07 -2.12 2.72
N GLY A 145 23.76 -1.85 2.79
CA GLY A 145 23.20 -0.74 3.55
C GLY A 145 23.43 0.64 2.92
N SER A 146 24.01 0.71 1.72
CA SER A 146 24.19 1.97 1.01
C SER A 146 22.84 2.59 0.66
N THR A 147 22.78 3.92 0.61
CA THR A 147 21.55 4.65 0.36
C THR A 147 21.61 5.45 -0.94
N GLU A 148 20.46 5.65 -1.57
CA GLU A 148 20.27 6.58 -2.68
C GLU A 148 18.99 7.39 -2.47
N ASP A 149 19.04 8.67 -2.80
CA ASP A 149 17.87 9.55 -2.76
C ASP A 149 17.27 9.66 -4.17
N LEU A 150 15.95 9.48 -4.26
CA LEU A 150 15.18 9.62 -5.49
C LEU A 150 14.21 10.78 -5.38
N ALA A 151 14.29 11.75 -6.28
CA ALA A 151 13.34 12.85 -6.38
C ALA A 151 12.01 12.33 -6.96
N LEU A 152 10.90 12.52 -6.23
CA LEU A 152 9.55 12.13 -6.63
C LEU A 152 8.51 12.88 -5.78
N LYS A 153 7.23 12.76 -6.16
CA LYS A 153 6.13 13.48 -5.48
C LYS A 153 5.13 12.56 -4.76
N GLY A 154 5.03 11.30 -5.18
CA GLY A 154 4.12 10.32 -4.58
C GLY A 154 4.83 9.03 -4.17
N CYS A 155 4.59 8.57 -2.94
CA CYS A 155 5.09 7.32 -2.39
C CYS A 155 3.90 6.45 -1.95
N PHE A 156 3.65 5.36 -2.68
CA PHE A 156 2.55 4.44 -2.43
C PHE A 156 3.06 3.19 -1.72
N ILE A 157 2.53 2.94 -0.53
CA ILE A 157 2.93 1.79 0.31
C ILE A 157 1.97 0.64 0.04
N ALA A 158 2.44 -0.35 -0.73
CA ALA A 158 1.64 -1.48 -1.22
C ALA A 158 2.16 -2.82 -0.69
N ILE A 159 2.31 -2.92 0.64
CA ILE A 159 2.84 -4.12 1.31
C ILE A 159 1.74 -5.06 1.84
N GLY A 160 0.50 -4.81 1.46
CA GLY A 160 -0.68 -5.60 1.80
C GLY A 160 -1.62 -4.91 2.77
N HIS A 161 -2.68 -5.64 3.14
CA HIS A 161 -3.73 -5.17 4.03
C HIS A 161 -3.90 -6.13 5.21
N SER A 162 -4.49 -5.63 6.30
CA SER A 162 -4.94 -6.40 7.43
C SER A 162 -6.46 -6.35 7.47
N PRO A 163 -7.17 -7.50 7.41
CA PRO A 163 -8.61 -7.51 7.56
C PRO A 163 -9.03 -6.95 8.92
N ASN A 164 -10.08 -6.14 8.96
CA ASN A 164 -10.62 -5.60 10.20
C ASN A 164 -11.59 -6.61 10.83
N THR A 165 -11.06 -7.73 11.29
CA THR A 165 -11.82 -8.88 11.80
C THR A 165 -11.56 -9.22 13.26
N ASP A 166 -10.85 -8.38 14.00
CA ASP A 166 -10.45 -8.64 15.38
C ASP A 166 -11.64 -8.86 16.31
N ILE A 167 -12.78 -8.19 16.04
CA ILE A 167 -14.01 -8.37 16.83
C ILE A 167 -14.66 -9.76 16.68
N PHE A 168 -14.19 -10.57 15.72
CA PHE A 168 -14.70 -11.93 15.46
C PHE A 168 -13.73 -13.02 15.95
N GLN A 169 -12.63 -12.65 16.60
CA GLN A 169 -11.69 -13.61 17.17
C GLN A 169 -12.39 -14.41 18.26
N ASP A 170 -12.09 -15.71 18.34
CA ASP A 170 -12.62 -16.65 19.31
C ASP A 170 -14.14 -16.89 19.25
N GLN A 171 -14.76 -16.68 18.06
CA GLN A 171 -16.20 -16.91 17.82
C GLN A 171 -16.48 -18.17 16.99
#